data_f7c09893ee1b858b34c65d8817483827
#
_entry.id   f7c09893ee1b858b34c65d8817483827
#
_cell.length_a   1.000
_cell.length_b   1.000
_cell.length_c   1.000
_cell.angle_alpha   90.00
_cell.angle_beta   90.00
_cell.angle_gamma   90.00
#
_symmetry.space_group_name_H-M   'P 1'
#
loop_
_entity.id
_entity.type
_entity.pdbx_description
1 polymer ?
#
loop_
_entity_poly.entity_id
_entity_poly.type
_entity_poly.pdbx_seq_one_letter_code
_entity_poly.pdbx_strand_id
1 'polypeptide(L)'
;MKEKAYITTPIYYVNDVPHIGHAYTTIIADTLARFNRLQGKETYFMTGTDEHGQKIEQAARARGKTPKEYADEISAKFRSLWDEFEISYDHFIRTTDEEHKQTVQNVFEKMQANGDIYKGEYEGFYCVSCETFFNQRDLLEDNRCPDCGRVTSLVKEESYFFKLSKYEDALLKWYENDELCVIPKGKKNEVVSFVKGGLKDLSVTRTSFDWGIKLPKSANDNKHRSEE
;
A
#
# COMPACT_ATOMS: atom_id res chain seq x y z
N MET A 1 3.67 0.75 33.72
CA MET A 1 4.13 0.37 32.36
C MET A 1 4.62 1.65 31.69
N LYS A 2 5.71 1.60 30.91
CA LYS A 2 6.12 2.76 30.11
C LYS A 2 5.06 3.04 29.05
N GLU A 3 4.81 4.31 28.76
CA GLU A 3 3.97 4.70 27.62
C GLU A 3 4.64 4.24 26.33
N LYS A 4 3.85 3.69 25.37
CA LYS A 4 4.33 3.20 24.11
C LYS A 4 4.05 4.19 22.99
N ALA A 5 4.98 4.33 22.06
CA ALA A 5 4.81 5.09 20.83
C ALA A 5 5.20 4.23 19.63
N TYR A 6 4.33 4.17 18.63
CA TYR A 6 4.59 3.50 17.36
C TYR A 6 4.53 4.52 16.23
N ILE A 7 5.59 4.61 15.47
CA ILE A 7 5.76 5.59 14.40
C ILE A 7 6.11 4.85 13.11
N THR A 8 5.42 5.20 12.03
CA THR A 8 5.73 4.68 10.69
C THR A 8 5.83 5.81 9.68
N THR A 9 6.59 5.58 8.62
CA THR A 9 6.45 6.30 7.36
C THR A 9 5.51 5.52 6.44
N PRO A 10 5.04 6.10 5.31
CA PRO A 10 4.69 5.29 4.16
C PRO A 10 5.88 4.40 3.77
N ILE A 11 5.62 3.20 3.28
CA ILE A 11 6.63 2.40 2.61
C ILE A 11 6.81 2.92 1.19
N TYR A 12 8.04 2.98 0.69
CA TYR A 12 8.36 3.71 -0.53
C TYR A 12 8.47 2.79 -1.74
N TYR A 13 7.81 3.15 -2.83
CA TYR A 13 7.94 2.43 -4.10
C TYR A 13 9.38 2.42 -4.61
N VAL A 14 9.84 1.23 -5.00
CA VAL A 14 11.19 1.05 -5.57
C VAL A 14 11.21 1.20 -7.09
N ASN A 15 10.30 1.98 -7.67
CA ASN A 15 10.27 2.25 -9.09
C ASN A 15 11.39 3.20 -9.56
N ASP A 16 11.95 3.99 -8.65
CA ASP A 16 13.11 4.87 -8.89
C ASP A 16 13.90 5.09 -7.58
N VAL A 17 15.02 5.81 -7.68
CA VAL A 17 15.88 6.17 -6.55
C VAL A 17 15.17 7.12 -5.57
N PRO A 18 15.58 7.13 -4.28
CA PRO A 18 15.02 8.07 -3.32
C PRO A 18 15.23 9.53 -3.73
N HIS A 19 14.27 10.37 -3.39
CA HIS A 19 14.30 11.81 -3.63
C HIS A 19 13.95 12.59 -2.35
N ILE A 20 14.05 13.93 -2.43
CA ILE A 20 13.87 14.81 -1.27
C ILE A 20 12.50 14.66 -0.56
N GLY A 21 11.44 14.27 -1.28
CA GLY A 21 10.13 14.00 -0.68
C GLY A 21 10.15 12.84 0.29
N HIS A 22 10.87 11.76 -0.06
CA HIS A 22 11.07 10.61 0.84
C HIS A 22 11.87 11.02 2.07
N ALA A 23 12.97 11.77 1.88
CA ALA A 23 13.80 12.27 2.97
C ALA A 23 13.00 13.16 3.93
N TYR A 24 12.19 14.08 3.40
CA TYR A 24 11.34 14.98 4.19
C TYR A 24 10.41 14.20 5.14
N THR A 25 9.68 13.23 4.61
CA THR A 25 8.75 12.41 5.40
C THR A 25 9.48 11.60 6.46
N THR A 26 10.60 10.97 6.09
CA THR A 26 11.37 10.11 7.00
C THR A 26 12.02 10.91 8.13
N ILE A 27 12.56 12.11 7.84
CA ILE A 27 13.15 12.98 8.85
C ILE A 27 12.11 13.47 9.87
N ILE A 28 10.87 13.78 9.42
CA ILE A 28 9.78 14.13 10.34
C ILE A 28 9.46 12.96 11.27
N ALA A 29 9.32 11.75 10.73
CA ALA A 29 9.05 10.55 11.51
C ALA A 29 10.19 10.25 12.50
N ASP A 30 11.44 10.37 12.09
CA ASP A 30 12.61 10.20 12.94
C ASP A 30 12.66 11.24 14.07
N THR A 31 12.35 12.50 13.75
CA THR A 31 12.25 13.57 14.76
C THR A 31 11.23 13.22 15.84
N LEU A 32 10.06 12.74 15.44
CA LEU A 32 9.02 12.28 16.37
C LEU A 32 9.46 11.07 17.19
N ALA A 33 10.16 10.12 16.56
CA ALA A 33 10.69 8.95 17.26
C ALA A 33 11.71 9.34 18.33
N ARG A 34 12.68 10.19 17.99
CA ARG A 34 13.68 10.71 18.91
C ARG A 34 13.04 11.50 20.05
N PHE A 35 12.08 12.35 19.76
CA PHE A 35 11.35 13.12 20.76
C PHE A 35 10.62 12.22 21.77
N ASN A 36 9.90 11.19 21.32
CA ASN A 36 9.23 10.23 22.20
C ASN A 36 10.24 9.44 23.06
N ARG A 37 11.38 9.05 22.50
CA ARG A 37 12.45 8.38 23.26
C ARG A 37 13.05 9.29 24.33
N LEU A 38 13.25 10.58 24.03
CA LEU A 38 13.74 11.58 25.00
C LEU A 38 12.73 11.78 26.16
N GLN A 39 11.44 11.60 25.89
CA GLN A 39 10.39 11.62 26.93
C GLN A 39 10.31 10.31 27.73
N GLY A 40 11.16 9.34 27.47
CA GLY A 40 11.22 8.06 28.17
C GLY A 40 10.18 7.03 27.72
N LYS A 41 9.48 7.26 26.60
CA LYS A 41 8.53 6.31 26.03
C LYS A 41 9.26 5.14 25.39
N GLU A 42 8.64 3.96 25.43
CA GLU A 42 9.03 2.79 24.65
C GLU A 42 8.59 3.02 23.20
N THR A 43 9.55 3.45 22.36
CA THR A 43 9.26 3.88 20.99
C THR A 43 9.75 2.88 19.96
N TYR A 44 8.87 2.49 19.04
CA TYR A 44 9.21 1.68 17.88
C TYR A 44 8.96 2.47 16.60
N PHE A 45 9.99 2.63 15.78
CA PHE A 45 9.93 3.36 14.51
C PHE A 45 10.22 2.44 13.34
N MET A 46 9.27 2.33 12.41
CA MET A 46 9.38 1.50 11.21
C MET A 46 9.29 2.35 9.95
N THR A 47 10.15 2.04 8.99
CA THR A 47 10.08 2.52 7.60
C THR A 47 10.37 1.35 6.67
N GLY A 48 10.33 1.55 5.36
CA GLY A 48 10.63 0.45 4.44
C GLY A 48 10.31 0.74 2.98
N THR A 49 10.28 -0.31 2.19
CA THR A 49 10.02 -0.26 0.75
C THR A 49 8.86 -1.15 0.33
N ASP A 50 8.06 -0.61 -0.60
CA ASP A 50 7.00 -1.29 -1.32
C ASP A 50 7.56 -1.79 -2.64
N GLU A 51 7.58 -3.12 -2.83
CA GLU A 51 8.42 -3.77 -3.83
C GLU A 51 7.65 -4.62 -4.84
N HIS A 52 6.33 -4.72 -4.72
CA HIS A 52 5.51 -5.51 -5.64
C HIS A 52 4.82 -4.64 -6.71
N GLY A 53 4.10 -5.30 -7.60
CA GLY A 53 3.25 -4.67 -8.60
C GLY A 53 3.87 -4.54 -9.98
N GLN A 54 3.00 -4.23 -10.94
CA GLN A 54 3.33 -4.19 -12.37
C GLN A 54 4.38 -3.12 -12.72
N LYS A 55 4.39 -1.99 -12.01
CA LYS A 55 5.37 -0.91 -12.25
C LYS A 55 6.79 -1.37 -12.00
N ILE A 56 7.00 -2.12 -10.91
CA ILE A 56 8.32 -2.63 -10.54
C ILE A 56 8.77 -3.67 -11.56
N GLU A 57 7.87 -4.56 -11.99
CA GLU A 57 8.17 -5.53 -13.04
C GLU A 57 8.58 -4.85 -14.36
N GLN A 58 7.85 -3.82 -14.78
CA GLN A 58 8.18 -3.03 -15.97
C GLN A 58 9.51 -2.28 -15.83
N ALA A 59 9.77 -1.65 -14.67
CA ALA A 59 11.01 -0.93 -14.41
C ALA A 59 12.23 -1.88 -14.42
N ALA A 60 12.09 -3.05 -13.85
CA ALA A 60 13.11 -4.10 -13.86
C ALA A 60 13.39 -4.59 -15.29
N ARG A 61 12.35 -4.93 -16.06
CA ARG A 61 12.47 -5.36 -17.47
C ARG A 61 13.17 -4.32 -18.33
N ALA A 62 12.84 -3.04 -18.16
CA ALA A 62 13.48 -1.93 -18.89
C ALA A 62 14.99 -1.82 -18.61
N ARG A 63 15.46 -2.39 -17.50
CA ARG A 63 16.87 -2.43 -17.09
C ARG A 63 17.54 -3.80 -17.27
N GLY A 64 16.84 -4.75 -17.90
CA GLY A 64 17.35 -6.10 -18.13
C GLY A 64 17.56 -6.92 -16.84
N LYS A 65 16.78 -6.61 -15.78
CA LYS A 65 16.85 -7.27 -14.47
C LYS A 65 15.58 -8.04 -14.16
N THR A 66 15.69 -9.00 -13.25
CA THR A 66 14.51 -9.55 -12.59
C THR A 66 13.91 -8.54 -11.63
N PRO A 67 12.59 -8.60 -11.33
CA PRO A 67 11.97 -7.72 -10.36
C PRO A 67 12.66 -7.74 -8.99
N LYS A 68 13.07 -8.92 -8.54
CA LYS A 68 13.79 -9.10 -7.26
C LYS A 68 15.14 -8.39 -7.23
N GLU A 69 15.97 -8.58 -8.26
CA GLU A 69 17.28 -7.91 -8.36
C GLU A 69 17.13 -6.40 -8.41
N TYR A 70 16.12 -5.90 -9.12
CA TYR A 70 15.83 -4.49 -9.20
C TYR A 70 15.37 -3.92 -7.85
N ALA A 71 14.41 -4.59 -7.20
CA ALA A 71 13.94 -4.22 -5.88
C ALA A 71 15.07 -4.21 -4.83
N ASP A 72 15.96 -5.22 -4.86
CA ASP A 72 17.12 -5.29 -3.97
C ASP A 72 18.06 -4.10 -4.16
N GLU A 73 18.34 -3.73 -5.41
CA GLU A 73 19.19 -2.57 -5.71
C GLU A 73 18.61 -1.26 -5.21
N ILE A 74 17.33 -1.00 -5.51
CA ILE A 74 16.70 0.27 -5.16
C ILE A 74 16.46 0.36 -3.65
N SER A 75 15.99 -0.71 -3.01
CA SER A 75 15.81 -0.78 -1.56
C SER A 75 17.13 -0.53 -0.81
N ALA A 76 18.24 -1.06 -1.33
CA ALA A 76 19.56 -0.78 -0.77
C ALA A 76 19.93 0.72 -0.83
N LYS A 77 19.53 1.44 -1.90
CA LYS A 77 19.75 2.90 -2.01
C LYS A 77 18.95 3.69 -0.97
N PHE A 78 17.70 3.29 -0.71
CA PHE A 78 16.91 3.88 0.38
C PHE A 78 17.59 3.67 1.73
N ARG A 79 18.01 2.43 2.01
CA ARG A 79 18.69 2.10 3.27
C ARG A 79 19.99 2.88 3.45
N SER A 80 20.83 2.94 2.41
CA SER A 80 22.08 3.73 2.44
C SER A 80 21.84 5.21 2.70
N LEU A 81 20.78 5.80 2.11
CA LEU A 81 20.42 7.19 2.35
C LEU A 81 19.95 7.42 3.80
N TRP A 82 19.20 6.46 4.37
CA TRP A 82 18.79 6.56 5.78
C TRP A 82 19.97 6.42 6.73
N ASP A 83 20.96 5.61 6.40
CA ASP A 83 22.21 5.48 7.16
C ASP A 83 23.01 6.79 7.11
N GLU A 84 23.12 7.45 5.94
CA GLU A 84 23.76 8.76 5.78
C GLU A 84 23.07 9.88 6.58
N PHE A 85 21.74 9.81 6.72
CA PHE A 85 20.97 10.76 7.52
C PHE A 85 20.85 10.36 8.99
N GLU A 86 21.51 9.28 9.41
CA GLU A 86 21.46 8.76 10.78
C GLU A 86 20.01 8.54 11.27
N ILE A 87 19.11 8.10 10.38
CA ILE A 87 17.71 7.81 10.70
C ILE A 87 17.64 6.65 11.70
N SER A 88 16.98 6.88 12.82
CA SER A 88 16.97 5.97 13.97
C SER A 88 15.83 4.94 13.94
N TYR A 89 15.49 4.38 12.76
CA TYR A 89 14.48 3.33 12.64
C TYR A 89 14.90 2.06 13.39
N ASP A 90 13.93 1.38 13.98
CA ASP A 90 14.13 0.08 14.63
C ASP A 90 13.99 -1.06 13.63
N HIS A 91 13.15 -0.87 12.60
CA HIS A 91 12.95 -1.87 11.56
C HIS A 91 12.78 -1.23 10.18
N PHE A 92 13.43 -1.82 9.19
CA PHE A 92 13.26 -1.49 7.78
C PHE A 92 12.58 -2.68 7.10
N ILE A 93 11.27 -2.57 6.90
CA ILE A 93 10.46 -3.62 6.27
C ILE A 93 10.59 -3.57 4.75
N ARG A 94 10.59 -4.74 4.14
CA ARG A 94 10.45 -4.90 2.69
C ARG A 94 9.24 -5.79 2.42
N THR A 95 8.37 -5.40 1.50
CA THR A 95 7.20 -6.23 1.19
C THR A 95 7.58 -7.57 0.55
N THR A 96 8.82 -7.72 0.07
CA THR A 96 9.40 -8.99 -0.39
C THR A 96 9.97 -9.89 0.71
N ASP A 97 10.04 -9.45 1.96
CA ASP A 97 10.50 -10.27 3.08
C ASP A 97 9.51 -11.40 3.36
N GLU A 98 10.04 -12.58 3.72
CA GLU A 98 9.20 -13.77 3.97
C GLU A 98 8.23 -13.57 5.15
N GLU A 99 8.64 -12.83 6.18
CA GLU A 99 7.78 -12.49 7.32
C GLU A 99 6.59 -11.63 6.87
N HIS A 100 6.82 -10.64 6.01
CA HIS A 100 5.73 -9.83 5.44
C HIS A 100 4.78 -10.67 4.61
N LYS A 101 5.31 -11.49 3.68
CA LYS A 101 4.49 -12.37 2.83
C LYS A 101 3.63 -13.32 3.66
N GLN A 102 4.21 -13.93 4.70
CA GLN A 102 3.47 -14.82 5.60
C GLN A 102 2.37 -14.06 6.35
N THR A 103 2.65 -12.84 6.79
CA THR A 103 1.67 -11.99 7.46
C THR A 103 0.51 -11.66 6.54
N VAL A 104 0.79 -11.25 5.28
CA VAL A 104 -0.25 -10.99 4.27
C VAL A 104 -1.11 -12.22 4.02
N GLN A 105 -0.49 -13.40 3.85
CA GLN A 105 -1.23 -14.65 3.66
C GLN A 105 -2.12 -14.98 4.86
N ASN A 106 -1.62 -14.83 6.08
CA ASN A 106 -2.40 -15.07 7.30
C ASN A 106 -3.58 -14.09 7.45
N VAL A 107 -3.36 -12.82 7.12
CA VAL A 107 -4.43 -11.79 7.12
C VAL A 107 -5.48 -12.12 6.07
N PHE A 108 -5.06 -12.48 4.86
CA PHE A 108 -5.97 -12.87 3.77
C PHE A 108 -6.86 -14.06 4.19
N GLU A 109 -6.27 -15.13 4.74
CA GLU A 109 -7.02 -16.30 5.24
C GLU A 109 -8.05 -15.92 6.31
N LYS A 110 -7.63 -15.09 7.26
CA LYS A 110 -8.51 -14.62 8.34
C LYS A 110 -9.68 -13.79 7.80
N MET A 111 -9.41 -12.88 6.88
CA MET A 111 -10.44 -12.05 6.26
C MET A 111 -11.39 -12.87 5.38
N GLN A 112 -10.87 -13.86 4.65
CA GLN A 112 -11.68 -14.78 3.86
C GLN A 112 -12.57 -15.64 4.77
N ALA A 113 -12.04 -16.17 5.87
CA ALA A 113 -12.80 -16.95 6.86
C ALA A 113 -13.93 -16.13 7.52
N ASN A 114 -13.70 -14.81 7.72
CA ASN A 114 -14.71 -13.88 8.23
C ASN A 114 -15.75 -13.47 7.17
N GLY A 115 -15.59 -13.89 5.91
CA GLY A 115 -16.45 -13.51 4.80
C GLY A 115 -16.26 -12.07 4.32
N ASP A 116 -15.11 -11.46 4.64
CA ASP A 116 -14.73 -10.11 4.22
C ASP A 116 -14.00 -10.09 2.87
N ILE A 117 -13.52 -11.25 2.42
CA ILE A 117 -12.96 -11.46 1.08
C ILE A 117 -13.81 -12.47 0.32
N TYR A 118 -14.14 -12.15 -0.92
CA TYR A 118 -14.89 -13.01 -1.84
C TYR A 118 -14.29 -12.96 -3.24
N LYS A 119 -14.51 -14.03 -4.02
CA LYS A 119 -14.09 -14.11 -5.42
C LYS A 119 -15.19 -13.56 -6.33
N GLY A 120 -14.81 -12.73 -7.28
CA GLY A 120 -15.68 -12.12 -8.25
C GLY A 120 -14.98 -11.82 -9.57
N GLU A 121 -15.73 -11.30 -10.53
CA GLU A 121 -15.18 -10.78 -11.79
C GLU A 121 -15.12 -9.26 -11.72
N TYR A 122 -14.02 -8.70 -12.18
CA TYR A 122 -13.88 -7.28 -12.37
C TYR A 122 -13.78 -6.95 -13.86
N GLU A 123 -14.54 -5.96 -14.28
CA GLU A 123 -14.43 -5.37 -15.61
C GLU A 123 -14.35 -3.84 -15.45
N GLY A 124 -13.28 -3.24 -15.92
CA GLY A 124 -13.07 -1.80 -15.80
C GLY A 124 -11.82 -1.31 -16.52
N PHE A 125 -11.68 -0.01 -16.63
CA PHE A 125 -10.53 0.63 -17.27
C PHE A 125 -9.43 0.83 -16.23
N TYR A 126 -8.32 0.12 -16.41
CA TYR A 126 -7.18 0.17 -15.51
C TYR A 126 -6.12 1.16 -15.97
N CYS A 127 -5.73 2.05 -15.09
CA CYS A 127 -4.59 2.93 -15.28
C CYS A 127 -3.36 2.36 -14.59
N VAL A 128 -2.41 1.85 -15.37
CA VAL A 128 -1.15 1.28 -14.82
C VAL A 128 -0.36 2.32 -14.03
N SER A 129 -0.40 3.58 -14.44
CA SER A 129 0.34 4.66 -13.77
C SER A 129 -0.20 5.01 -12.38
N CYS A 130 -1.53 5.01 -12.22
CA CYS A 130 -2.20 5.32 -10.95
C CYS A 130 -2.56 4.06 -10.17
N GLU A 131 -2.36 2.86 -10.78
CA GLU A 131 -2.76 1.56 -10.21
C GLU A 131 -4.23 1.53 -9.75
N THR A 132 -5.08 2.20 -10.54
CA THR A 132 -6.49 2.44 -10.19
C THR A 132 -7.40 2.04 -11.33
N PHE A 133 -8.54 1.47 -10.98
CA PHE A 133 -9.61 1.18 -11.90
C PHE A 133 -10.65 2.30 -11.95
N PHE A 134 -11.15 2.56 -13.15
CA PHE A 134 -12.20 3.54 -13.42
C PHE A 134 -13.36 2.92 -14.16
N ASN A 135 -14.57 3.41 -13.92
CA ASN A 135 -15.68 3.11 -14.82
C ASN A 135 -15.56 3.96 -16.09
N GLN A 136 -16.15 3.51 -17.19
CA GLN A 136 -16.09 4.24 -18.45
C GLN A 136 -16.58 5.70 -18.35
N ARG A 137 -17.59 5.97 -17.54
CA ARG A 137 -18.18 7.31 -17.31
C ARG A 137 -17.23 8.27 -16.56
N ASP A 138 -16.24 7.72 -15.85
CA ASP A 138 -15.32 8.49 -15.01
C ASP A 138 -14.03 8.84 -15.79
N LEU A 139 -13.88 8.33 -17.04
CA LEU A 139 -12.73 8.57 -17.89
C LEU A 139 -12.84 9.91 -18.63
N LEU A 140 -11.68 10.47 -18.96
CA LEU A 140 -11.57 11.55 -19.94
C LEU A 140 -11.76 11.01 -21.36
N GLU A 141 -11.80 11.91 -22.35
CA GLU A 141 -11.83 11.55 -23.77
C GLU A 141 -10.72 10.54 -24.12
N ASP A 142 -10.96 9.70 -25.11
CA ASP A 142 -10.04 8.65 -25.56
C ASP A 142 -9.70 7.62 -24.47
N ASN A 143 -10.59 7.34 -23.54
CA ASN A 143 -10.39 6.42 -22.41
C ASN A 143 -9.15 6.79 -21.56
N ARG A 144 -8.93 8.06 -21.31
CA ARG A 144 -7.81 8.54 -20.50
C ARG A 144 -8.18 8.62 -19.02
N CYS A 145 -7.18 8.32 -18.19
CA CYS A 145 -7.27 8.40 -16.74
C CYS A 145 -7.55 9.85 -16.29
N PRO A 146 -8.56 10.08 -15.44
CA PRO A 146 -8.88 11.42 -14.95
C PRO A 146 -7.78 12.02 -14.06
N ASP A 147 -6.98 11.17 -13.38
CA ASP A 147 -5.96 11.63 -12.45
C ASP A 147 -4.64 12.00 -13.13
N CYS A 148 -4.21 11.25 -14.14
CA CYS A 148 -2.88 11.46 -14.75
C CYS A 148 -2.91 11.68 -16.27
N GLY A 149 -4.08 11.62 -16.93
CA GLY A 149 -4.26 11.84 -18.36
C GLY A 149 -3.71 10.74 -19.27
N ARG A 150 -3.13 9.66 -18.73
CA ARG A 150 -2.60 8.54 -19.53
C ARG A 150 -3.72 7.62 -20.01
N VAL A 151 -3.48 6.93 -21.12
CA VAL A 151 -4.44 5.96 -21.67
C VAL A 151 -4.61 4.81 -20.68
N THR A 152 -5.87 4.43 -20.45
CA THR A 152 -6.23 3.25 -19.68
C THR A 152 -6.50 2.06 -20.60
N SER A 153 -6.46 0.86 -20.07
CA SER A 153 -6.82 -0.38 -20.78
C SER A 153 -8.04 -1.02 -20.14
N LEU A 154 -8.97 -1.51 -20.98
CA LEU A 154 -10.09 -2.32 -20.49
C LEU A 154 -9.52 -3.66 -20.01
N VAL A 155 -9.73 -3.97 -18.75
CA VAL A 155 -9.33 -5.23 -18.12
C VAL A 155 -10.56 -5.95 -17.63
N LYS A 156 -10.67 -7.22 -17.97
CA LYS A 156 -11.67 -8.14 -17.41
C LYS A 156 -10.92 -9.33 -16.83
N GLU A 157 -10.96 -9.45 -15.52
CA GLU A 157 -10.28 -10.55 -14.83
C GLU A 157 -11.07 -11.04 -13.61
N GLU A 158 -10.87 -12.30 -13.26
CA GLU A 158 -11.24 -12.78 -11.94
C GLU A 158 -10.37 -12.10 -10.89
N SER A 159 -10.96 -11.72 -9.78
CA SER A 159 -10.23 -11.14 -8.66
C SER A 159 -10.87 -11.52 -7.34
N TYR A 160 -10.11 -11.40 -6.27
CA TYR A 160 -10.66 -11.38 -4.92
C TYR A 160 -10.95 -9.94 -4.53
N PHE A 161 -12.10 -9.76 -3.88
CA PHE A 161 -12.58 -8.45 -3.44
C PHE A 161 -12.66 -8.40 -1.93
N PHE A 162 -12.14 -7.32 -1.35
CA PHE A 162 -12.37 -6.98 0.04
C PHE A 162 -13.66 -6.16 0.15
N LYS A 163 -14.59 -6.60 1.03
CA LYS A 163 -15.87 -5.93 1.28
C LYS A 163 -15.69 -4.64 2.07
N LEU A 164 -15.02 -3.64 1.50
CA LEU A 164 -14.81 -2.35 2.15
C LEU A 164 -16.13 -1.65 2.46
N SER A 165 -17.14 -1.79 1.57
CA SER A 165 -18.47 -1.23 1.76
C SER A 165 -19.14 -1.65 3.08
N LYS A 166 -18.85 -2.85 3.59
CA LYS A 166 -19.35 -3.35 4.89
C LYS A 166 -18.91 -2.49 6.07
N TYR A 167 -17.80 -1.79 5.95
CA TYR A 167 -17.15 -1.06 7.05
C TYR A 167 -17.50 0.43 7.10
N GLU A 168 -18.30 0.94 6.17
CA GLU A 168 -18.64 2.36 6.05
C GLU A 168 -19.19 2.95 7.35
N ASP A 169 -20.26 2.38 7.90
CA ASP A 169 -20.88 2.85 9.13
C ASP A 169 -19.94 2.77 10.33
N ALA A 170 -19.14 1.71 10.41
CA ALA A 170 -18.17 1.53 11.50
C ALA A 170 -17.06 2.59 11.46
N LEU A 171 -16.57 2.91 10.26
CA LEU A 171 -15.56 3.95 10.04
C LEU A 171 -16.12 5.33 10.39
N LEU A 172 -17.32 5.66 9.91
CA LEU A 172 -17.96 6.96 10.23
C LEU A 172 -18.17 7.12 11.73
N LYS A 173 -18.64 6.08 12.39
CA LYS A 173 -18.82 6.08 13.84
C LYS A 173 -17.48 6.23 14.59
N TRP A 174 -16.41 5.61 14.11
CA TRP A 174 -15.08 5.80 14.69
C TRP A 174 -14.59 7.24 14.55
N TYR A 175 -14.72 7.82 13.34
CA TYR A 175 -14.30 9.20 13.09
C TYR A 175 -15.10 10.23 13.93
N GLU A 176 -16.37 9.94 14.24
CA GLU A 176 -17.18 10.79 15.12
C GLU A 176 -16.72 10.71 16.59
N ASN A 177 -16.34 9.53 17.06
CA ASN A 177 -16.00 9.30 18.47
C ASN A 177 -14.53 9.59 18.83
N ASP A 178 -13.64 9.68 17.84
CA ASP A 178 -12.22 9.95 18.04
C ASP A 178 -11.77 11.15 17.19
N GLU A 179 -11.59 12.28 17.84
CA GLU A 179 -11.18 13.52 17.15
C GLU A 179 -9.75 13.44 16.60
N LEU A 180 -8.90 12.59 17.18
CA LEU A 180 -7.48 12.48 16.87
C LEU A 180 -7.14 11.34 15.91
N CYS A 181 -8.11 10.51 15.53
CA CYS A 181 -7.88 9.37 14.62
C CYS A 181 -7.32 9.77 13.24
N VAL A 182 -7.66 10.99 12.78
CA VAL A 182 -7.10 11.59 11.56
C VAL A 182 -6.78 13.05 11.80
N ILE A 183 -5.53 13.44 11.62
CA ILE A 183 -5.05 14.81 11.80
C ILE A 183 -4.23 15.26 10.58
N PRO A 184 -4.25 16.54 10.21
CA PRO A 184 -5.04 17.63 10.78
C PRO A 184 -6.53 17.55 10.40
N LYS A 185 -7.36 18.39 11.01
CA LYS A 185 -8.82 18.43 10.80
C LYS A 185 -9.23 18.50 9.32
N GLY A 186 -8.48 19.23 8.51
CA GLY A 186 -8.72 19.29 7.05
C GLY A 186 -8.68 17.90 6.40
N LYS A 187 -7.69 17.08 6.77
CA LYS A 187 -7.57 15.71 6.27
C LYS A 187 -8.66 14.79 6.80
N LYS A 188 -9.06 14.97 8.07
CA LYS A 188 -10.22 14.26 8.62
C LYS A 188 -11.48 14.55 7.81
N ASN A 189 -11.74 15.82 7.47
CA ASN A 189 -12.90 16.20 6.67
C ASN A 189 -12.88 15.56 5.26
N GLU A 190 -11.72 15.50 4.60
CA GLU A 190 -11.54 14.82 3.31
C GLU A 190 -11.90 13.34 3.42
N VAL A 191 -11.34 12.63 4.40
CA VAL A 191 -11.59 11.20 4.63
C VAL A 191 -13.07 10.94 4.94
N VAL A 192 -13.66 11.72 5.85
CA VAL A 192 -15.09 11.58 6.18
C VAL A 192 -15.98 11.83 4.97
N SER A 193 -15.67 12.84 4.16
CA SER A 193 -16.44 13.13 2.94
C SER A 193 -16.32 11.99 1.92
N PHE A 194 -15.13 11.42 1.77
CA PHE A 194 -14.89 10.27 0.91
C PHE A 194 -15.73 9.05 1.34
N VAL A 195 -15.68 8.71 2.64
CA VAL A 195 -16.43 7.57 3.18
C VAL A 195 -17.95 7.80 3.05
N LYS A 196 -18.44 9.02 3.36
CA LYS A 196 -19.87 9.39 3.19
C LYS A 196 -20.34 9.34 1.72
N GLY A 197 -19.42 9.42 0.78
CA GLY A 197 -19.72 9.26 -0.66
C GLY A 197 -20.10 7.84 -1.08
N GLY A 198 -19.98 6.88 -0.17
CA GLY A 198 -20.22 5.45 -0.39
C GLY A 198 -18.95 4.69 -0.73
N LEU A 199 -18.59 3.74 0.11
CA LEU A 199 -17.44 2.85 -0.13
C LEU A 199 -17.80 1.74 -1.10
N LYS A 200 -16.86 1.41 -2.00
CA LYS A 200 -16.96 0.27 -2.91
C LYS A 200 -15.99 -0.82 -2.49
N ASP A 201 -16.34 -2.07 -2.78
CA ASP A 201 -15.47 -3.20 -2.54
C ASP A 201 -14.21 -3.09 -3.40
N LEU A 202 -13.06 -3.43 -2.81
CA LEU A 202 -11.76 -3.28 -3.45
C LEU A 202 -11.28 -4.62 -4.01
N SER A 203 -10.85 -4.62 -5.27
CA SER A 203 -10.09 -5.72 -5.85
C SER A 203 -8.69 -5.75 -5.21
N VAL A 204 -8.36 -6.87 -4.54
CA VAL A 204 -7.12 -7.04 -3.76
C VAL A 204 -6.15 -8.03 -4.38
N THR A 205 -6.47 -8.56 -5.57
CA THR A 205 -5.56 -9.46 -6.30
C THR A 205 -5.54 -9.14 -7.78
N ARG A 206 -4.50 -9.61 -8.46
CA ARG A 206 -4.29 -9.49 -9.90
C ARG A 206 -3.88 -10.82 -10.50
N THR A 207 -4.19 -10.99 -11.78
CA THR A 207 -3.72 -12.10 -12.62
C THR A 207 -2.85 -11.63 -13.78
N SER A 208 -2.75 -10.33 -13.99
CA SER A 208 -2.08 -9.69 -15.12
C SER A 208 -0.55 -9.63 -14.99
N PHE A 209 0.01 -9.95 -13.82
CA PHE A 209 1.46 -9.99 -13.58
C PHE A 209 1.81 -11.05 -12.52
N ASP A 210 3.08 -11.46 -12.50
CA ASP A 210 3.57 -12.51 -11.59
C ASP A 210 4.33 -11.97 -10.37
N TRP A 211 4.75 -10.71 -10.41
CA TRP A 211 5.50 -10.07 -9.33
C TRP A 211 4.58 -9.53 -8.23
N GLY A 212 4.19 -10.42 -7.33
CA GLY A 212 3.31 -10.17 -6.20
C GLY A 212 3.34 -11.33 -5.21
N ILE A 213 2.63 -11.19 -4.11
CA ILE A 213 2.55 -12.21 -3.07
C ILE A 213 1.58 -13.30 -3.52
N LYS A 214 2.04 -14.55 -3.52
CA LYS A 214 1.19 -15.70 -3.80
C LYS A 214 0.11 -15.82 -2.73
N LEU A 215 -1.11 -16.10 -3.15
CA LEU A 215 -2.19 -16.38 -2.21
C LEU A 215 -1.88 -17.61 -1.35
N PRO A 216 -2.47 -17.70 -0.15
CA PRO A 216 -2.27 -18.85 0.71
C PRO A 216 -2.80 -20.12 0.06
N LYS A 217 -2.24 -21.28 0.43
CA LYS A 217 -2.62 -22.57 -0.12
C LYS A 217 -4.10 -22.90 0.10
N SER A 218 -4.69 -22.40 1.18
CA SER A 218 -6.12 -22.56 1.50
C SER A 218 -7.04 -21.94 0.44
N ALA A 219 -6.60 -20.90 -0.27
CA ALA A 219 -7.35 -20.31 -1.37
C ALA A 219 -7.41 -21.24 -2.61
N ASN A 220 -6.54 -22.28 -2.68
CA ASN A 220 -6.40 -23.21 -3.81
C ASN A 220 -6.27 -22.47 -5.16
N ASP A 221 -5.57 -21.37 -5.16
CA ASP A 221 -5.44 -20.45 -6.29
C ASP A 221 -3.97 -20.10 -6.53
N ASN A 222 -3.44 -20.54 -7.67
CA ASN A 222 -2.05 -20.31 -8.05
C ASN A 222 -1.88 -19.17 -9.08
N LYS A 223 -3.00 -18.60 -9.56
CA LYS A 223 -2.98 -17.58 -10.61
C LYS A 223 -2.94 -16.17 -10.04
N HIS A 224 -3.68 -15.95 -8.95
CA HIS A 224 -3.78 -14.64 -8.35
C HIS A 224 -2.56 -14.28 -7.51
N ARG A 225 -2.22 -13.00 -7.52
CA ARG A 225 -1.19 -12.38 -6.67
C ARG A 225 -1.81 -11.23 -5.91
N SER A 226 -1.53 -11.14 -4.61
CA SER A 226 -1.78 -9.91 -3.86
C SER A 226 -0.64 -8.93 -4.15
N GLU A 227 -0.96 -7.67 -4.31
CA GLU A 227 0.06 -6.63 -4.42
C GLU A 227 0.67 -6.39 -3.05
N GLU A 228 -0.15 -6.43 -2.00
CA GLU A 228 0.26 -6.23 -0.60
C GLU A 228 -0.65 -7.03 0.35
#